data_87ba68f02f649e442026bea6291138d5
#
_entry.id   87ba68f02f649e442026bea6291138d5
#
_cell.length_a   1.000
_cell.length_b   1.000
_cell.length_c   1.000
_cell.angle_alpha   90.00
_cell.angle_beta   90.00
_cell.angle_gamma   90.00
#
_symmetry.space_group_name_H-M   'P 1'
#
loop_
_entity.id
_entity.type
_entity.pdbx_description
1 polymer ?
#
loop_
_entity_poly.entity_id
_entity_poly.type
_entity_poly.pdbx_seq_one_letter_code
_entity_poly.pdbx_strand_id
1 'polypeptide(L)'
;LSLSRRTFLRGITGLLAAPGLVGCGQGGRHAGGNAVNIYSWADYLHPDTIPQFEKRTGARVVYDTFASNESLLAKLQAGASDYDIVVPTGYMLRHLVKLNLLQELDHNKIPNLKNIMKRFQNPSHDPGLKYSVPYTWGTTGIGYNTAILQRVHPPTSNEFVFSPSALYKTPADWDVFWDESMAGRITLLDDSRETIGFALKRRGFSYNTTDEALIRMATNDLKEQKPLTMCYSSDQVITQLVSGDCWLALVYSGDAYQARRENPDIAYAIPVSGCSIWMDSLCIPKSAPHPERAYEWINFILEPEVGAAIANFTRYATPNALAMPLIKEELRNDRVLYPNENVLARCEQIGDVGNAVFAYDRMWTELKCS
;
A
#
# COMPACT_ATOMS: atom_id res chain seq x y z
N LEU A 1 -37.69 -1.95 41.21
CA LEU A 1 -37.30 -1.25 42.46
C LEU A 1 -36.23 -0.22 42.09
N SER A 2 -36.70 1.04 42.01
CA SER A 2 -35.91 2.26 41.85
C SER A 2 -35.12 2.52 43.13
N LEU A 3 -33.90 3.01 43.01
CA LEU A 3 -33.27 3.84 44.03
C LEU A 3 -32.45 4.96 43.40
N SER A 4 -32.87 6.10 43.84
CA SER A 4 -32.63 7.49 43.56
C SER A 4 -31.20 7.96 43.83
N ARG A 5 -30.77 8.94 42.99
CA ARG A 5 -29.68 9.89 43.25
C ARG A 5 -30.01 10.73 44.51
N ARG A 6 -29.03 10.94 45.34
CA ARG A 6 -28.69 12.09 46.17
C ARG A 6 -28.06 11.69 47.50
N THR A 7 -27.05 12.49 47.85
CA THR A 7 -26.46 12.69 49.16
C THR A 7 -25.15 11.95 49.45
N PHE A 8 -24.02 12.64 49.23
CA PHE A 8 -23.04 12.88 50.29
C PHE A 8 -22.11 14.06 49.90
N LEU A 9 -22.51 15.24 50.40
CA LEU A 9 -21.63 16.40 50.58
C LEU A 9 -21.45 16.55 52.11
N ARG A 10 -20.16 16.45 52.57
CA ARG A 10 -19.59 17.28 53.67
C ARG A 10 -18.30 16.68 54.23
N GLY A 11 -17.28 17.52 54.13
CA GLY A 11 -16.25 17.66 55.19
C GLY A 11 -14.94 16.95 54.90
N ILE A 12 -13.91 17.74 54.57
CA ILE A 12 -12.73 17.93 55.40
C ILE A 12 -11.80 18.94 54.72
N THR A 13 -11.53 19.99 55.47
CA THR A 13 -10.65 21.11 55.22
C THR A 13 -9.18 20.70 55.39
N GLY A 14 -8.32 21.14 54.47
CA GLY A 14 -6.95 21.56 54.82
C GLY A 14 -5.83 20.58 54.49
N LEU A 15 -5.09 20.86 53.40
CA LEU A 15 -3.65 21.03 53.42
C LEU A 15 -3.19 21.59 52.06
N LEU A 16 -2.68 22.81 52.05
CA LEU A 16 -1.99 23.44 50.95
C LEU A 16 -0.66 22.67 50.69
N ALA A 17 -0.60 21.91 49.59
CA ALA A 17 0.63 21.46 48.99
C ALA A 17 0.68 22.00 47.55
N ALA A 18 1.71 22.73 47.24
CA ALA A 18 1.96 23.35 45.95
C ALA A 18 1.80 22.36 44.77
N PRO A 19 1.15 22.72 43.67
CA PRO A 19 1.19 21.92 42.48
C PRO A 19 2.56 22.07 41.83
N GLY A 20 3.40 21.06 41.98
CA GLY A 20 4.50 20.88 41.04
C GLY A 20 3.90 20.78 39.65
N LEU A 21 4.28 21.69 38.77
CA LEU A 21 4.05 21.63 37.32
C LEU A 21 4.74 20.35 36.79
N VAL A 22 4.00 19.24 36.82
CA VAL A 22 4.32 18.11 35.97
C VAL A 22 3.81 18.53 34.59
N GLY A 23 4.70 19.13 33.82
CA GLY A 23 4.50 19.33 32.40
C GLY A 23 4.26 17.96 31.76
N CYS A 24 3.01 17.69 31.34
CA CYS A 24 2.72 16.67 30.36
C CYS A 24 3.37 17.10 29.03
N GLY A 25 4.67 16.95 28.93
CA GLY A 25 5.36 16.90 27.66
C GLY A 25 4.87 15.62 26.97
N GLN A 26 3.98 15.75 26.02
CA GLN A 26 3.88 14.80 24.91
C GLN A 26 5.18 14.90 24.13
N GLY A 27 6.28 14.45 24.75
CA GLY A 27 7.57 14.27 24.11
C GLY A 27 7.43 13.12 23.12
N GLY A 28 7.76 13.41 21.88
CA GLY A 28 7.80 12.46 20.80
C GLY A 28 8.51 11.17 21.22
N ARG A 29 7.94 10.04 20.85
CA ARG A 29 8.41 8.68 21.12
C ARG A 29 9.66 8.31 20.30
N HIS A 30 10.43 9.28 19.83
CA HIS A 30 11.62 9.01 19.03
C HIS A 30 12.80 8.74 19.94
N ALA A 31 13.42 7.57 19.77
CA ALA A 31 14.56 7.16 20.59
C ALA A 31 15.79 8.01 20.22
N GLY A 32 16.47 8.55 21.23
CA GLY A 32 17.69 9.33 21.00
C GLY A 32 18.87 8.48 20.53
N GLY A 33 19.81 9.11 19.85
CA GLY A 33 21.22 8.73 19.57
C GLY A 33 21.56 7.39 18.91
N ASN A 34 20.87 6.30 19.22
CA ASN A 34 21.14 4.96 18.66
C ASN A 34 19.84 4.29 18.20
N ALA A 35 19.05 4.99 17.40
CA ALA A 35 17.80 4.50 16.87
C ALA A 35 17.71 4.72 15.37
N VAL A 36 16.82 3.97 14.71
CA VAL A 36 16.32 4.27 13.38
C VAL A 36 14.79 4.37 13.43
N ASN A 37 14.27 5.50 12.98
CA ASN A 37 12.85 5.81 12.99
C ASN A 37 12.30 5.64 11.57
N ILE A 38 11.34 4.75 11.39
CA ILE A 38 10.82 4.33 10.09
C ILE A 38 9.35 4.69 10.02
N TYR A 39 8.91 5.29 8.90
CA TYR A 39 7.52 5.56 8.60
C TYR A 39 7.14 4.85 7.31
N SER A 40 6.31 3.83 7.41
CA SER A 40 6.04 2.87 6.33
C SER A 40 4.57 2.48 6.28
N TRP A 41 4.24 1.61 5.37
CA TRP A 41 2.94 0.95 5.29
C TRP A 41 2.80 -0.09 6.41
N ALA A 42 1.55 -0.40 6.79
CA ALA A 42 1.26 -1.55 7.64
C ALA A 42 1.63 -2.86 6.92
N ASP A 43 1.90 -3.92 7.70
CA ASP A 43 2.12 -5.30 7.21
C ASP A 43 3.24 -5.47 6.17
N TYR A 44 4.26 -4.59 6.21
CA TYR A 44 5.36 -4.53 5.24
C TYR A 44 6.65 -5.21 5.72
N LEU A 45 6.68 -5.80 6.91
CA LEU A 45 7.85 -6.49 7.46
C LEU A 45 7.51 -7.90 7.95
N HIS A 46 8.50 -8.80 7.86
CA HIS A 46 8.46 -10.04 8.61
C HIS A 46 8.64 -9.73 10.11
N PRO A 47 7.92 -10.40 11.04
CA PRO A 47 8.01 -10.10 12.47
C PRO A 47 9.43 -10.13 13.04
N ASP A 48 10.30 -11.00 12.53
CA ASP A 48 11.69 -11.12 13.01
C ASP A 48 12.64 -10.08 12.42
N THR A 49 12.21 -9.25 11.46
CA THR A 49 13.10 -8.29 10.78
C THR A 49 13.67 -7.27 11.76
N ILE A 50 12.81 -6.65 12.56
CA ILE A 50 13.23 -5.67 13.58
C ILE A 50 14.15 -6.31 14.63
N PRO A 51 13.76 -7.43 15.30
CA PRO A 51 14.64 -8.09 16.27
C PRO A 51 16.01 -8.49 15.71
N GLN A 52 16.07 -8.94 14.45
CA GLN A 52 17.36 -9.29 13.82
C GLN A 52 18.25 -8.06 13.61
N PHE A 53 17.68 -6.96 13.12
CA PHE A 53 18.43 -5.72 12.93
C PHE A 53 18.95 -5.17 14.27
N GLU A 54 18.09 -5.07 15.27
CA GLU A 54 18.47 -4.59 16.61
C GLU A 54 19.57 -5.45 17.25
N LYS A 55 19.46 -6.77 17.12
CA LYS A 55 20.49 -7.71 17.63
C LYS A 55 21.85 -7.51 16.95
N ARG A 56 21.85 -7.25 15.64
CA ARG A 56 23.09 -7.09 14.85
C ARG A 56 23.79 -5.75 15.09
N THR A 57 23.01 -4.68 15.22
CA THR A 57 23.53 -3.32 15.21
C THR A 57 23.54 -2.67 16.58
N GLY A 58 22.79 -3.22 17.54
CA GLY A 58 22.54 -2.60 18.84
C GLY A 58 21.67 -1.34 18.76
N ALA A 59 21.18 -0.97 17.55
CA ALA A 59 20.28 0.15 17.37
C ALA A 59 18.85 -0.25 17.64
N ARG A 60 18.05 0.64 18.23
CA ARG A 60 16.60 0.45 18.40
C ARG A 60 15.86 0.85 17.13
N VAL A 61 14.85 0.10 16.74
CA VAL A 61 13.93 0.45 15.64
C VAL A 61 12.62 0.99 16.20
N VAL A 62 12.22 2.17 15.72
CA VAL A 62 10.88 2.72 15.93
C VAL A 62 10.17 2.66 14.60
N TYR A 63 9.06 1.91 14.53
CA TYR A 63 8.33 1.65 13.30
C TYR A 63 6.90 2.18 13.43
N ASP A 64 6.62 3.26 12.72
CA ASP A 64 5.29 3.85 12.63
C ASP A 64 4.70 3.60 11.24
N THR A 65 3.36 3.58 11.16
CA THR A 65 2.66 3.30 9.91
C THR A 65 1.79 4.46 9.45
N PHE A 66 1.57 4.52 8.12
CA PHE A 66 0.62 5.41 7.50
C PHE A 66 -0.34 4.62 6.58
N ALA A 67 -1.52 5.19 6.34
CA ALA A 67 -2.55 4.56 5.53
C ALA A 67 -2.58 5.08 4.07
N SER A 68 -1.91 6.23 3.78
CA SER A 68 -1.88 6.81 2.44
C SER A 68 -0.60 7.63 2.20
N ASN A 69 -0.22 7.78 0.93
CA ASN A 69 0.89 8.65 0.52
C ASN A 69 0.64 10.13 0.90
N GLU A 70 -0.61 10.56 0.92
CA GLU A 70 -1.02 11.92 1.30
C GLU A 70 -0.75 12.17 2.78
N SER A 71 -1.02 11.18 3.65
CA SER A 71 -0.70 11.28 5.08
C SER A 71 0.81 11.30 5.34
N LEU A 72 1.59 10.54 4.56
CA LEU A 72 3.05 10.63 4.56
C LEU A 72 3.52 12.04 4.16
N LEU A 73 3.01 12.59 3.05
CA LEU A 73 3.37 13.92 2.57
C LEU A 73 3.04 14.99 3.62
N ALA A 74 1.83 14.98 4.17
CA ALA A 74 1.41 15.94 5.19
C ALA A 74 2.33 15.90 6.42
N LYS A 75 2.74 14.70 6.85
CA LYS A 75 3.66 14.51 7.98
C LYS A 75 5.04 15.12 7.71
N LEU A 76 5.59 14.90 6.51
CA LEU A 76 6.90 15.47 6.13
C LEU A 76 6.84 16.99 5.97
N GLN A 77 5.76 17.53 5.38
CA GLN A 77 5.57 18.97 5.22
C GLN A 77 5.39 19.71 6.55
N ALA A 78 4.81 19.07 7.55
CA ALA A 78 4.68 19.65 8.89
C ALA A 78 6.03 19.91 9.58
N GLY A 79 7.15 19.43 9.01
CA GLY A 79 8.52 19.69 9.50
C GLY A 79 8.84 19.05 10.86
N ALA A 80 7.90 18.29 11.41
CA ALA A 80 8.02 17.63 12.72
C ALA A 80 8.33 16.14 12.58
N SER A 81 9.00 15.74 11.47
CA SER A 81 9.29 14.32 11.27
C SER A 81 10.73 14.03 11.66
N ASP A 82 10.87 13.26 12.74
CA ASP A 82 12.15 12.70 13.17
C ASP A 82 12.39 11.33 12.52
N TYR A 83 11.80 11.09 11.35
CA TYR A 83 11.97 9.84 10.63
C TYR A 83 13.29 9.82 9.86
N ASP A 84 13.96 8.66 9.93
CA ASP A 84 15.18 8.37 9.19
C ASP A 84 14.89 7.71 7.85
N ILE A 85 13.78 6.98 7.78
CA ILE A 85 13.32 6.29 6.56
C ILE A 85 11.84 6.52 6.36
N VAL A 86 11.45 6.74 5.11
CA VAL A 86 10.06 6.76 4.64
C VAL A 86 9.92 5.87 3.42
N VAL A 87 8.73 5.31 3.21
CA VAL A 87 8.49 4.31 2.15
C VAL A 87 7.35 4.76 1.21
N PRO A 88 7.57 5.80 0.38
CA PRO A 88 6.58 6.27 -0.57
C PRO A 88 6.45 5.35 -1.78
N THR A 89 5.28 5.38 -2.41
CA THR A 89 5.06 4.86 -3.75
C THR A 89 5.69 5.77 -4.81
N GLY A 90 6.04 5.25 -5.98
CA GLY A 90 6.84 5.94 -7.00
C GLY A 90 6.32 7.32 -7.43
N TYR A 91 4.99 7.53 -7.54
CA TYR A 91 4.44 8.85 -7.88
C TYR A 91 4.66 9.86 -6.77
N MET A 92 4.48 9.46 -5.52
CA MET A 92 4.70 10.29 -4.34
C MET A 92 6.19 10.59 -4.15
N LEU A 93 7.06 9.61 -4.42
CA LEU A 93 8.52 9.82 -4.38
C LEU A 93 8.92 11.00 -5.28
N ARG A 94 8.43 11.03 -6.54
CA ARG A 94 8.70 12.15 -7.46
C ARG A 94 8.20 13.48 -6.89
N HIS A 95 7.05 13.49 -6.23
CA HIS A 95 6.51 14.69 -5.60
C HIS A 95 7.38 15.16 -4.43
N LEU A 96 7.82 14.23 -3.55
CA LEU A 96 8.73 14.53 -2.44
C LEU A 96 10.08 15.08 -2.91
N VAL A 97 10.62 14.55 -4.03
CA VAL A 97 11.86 15.09 -4.65
C VAL A 97 11.66 16.51 -5.14
N LYS A 98 10.55 16.81 -5.84
CA LYS A 98 10.22 18.18 -6.29
C LYS A 98 10.11 19.18 -5.13
N LEU A 99 9.57 18.74 -4.00
CA LEU A 99 9.46 19.52 -2.77
C LEU A 99 10.75 19.61 -1.96
N ASN A 100 11.84 18.97 -2.44
CA ASN A 100 13.15 18.95 -1.77
C ASN A 100 13.09 18.35 -0.34
N LEU A 101 12.24 17.34 -0.14
CA LEU A 101 12.01 16.67 1.14
C LEU A 101 12.88 15.42 1.34
N LEU A 102 13.53 14.92 0.27
CA LEU A 102 14.40 13.75 0.31
C LEU A 102 15.86 14.16 0.08
N GLN A 103 16.80 13.44 0.68
CA GLN A 103 18.23 13.57 0.38
C GLN A 103 18.65 12.62 -0.75
N GLU A 104 19.69 13.01 -1.48
CA GLU A 104 20.34 12.13 -2.44
C GLU A 104 21.08 11.00 -1.70
N LEU A 105 20.99 9.79 -2.24
CA LEU A 105 21.60 8.62 -1.64
C LEU A 105 23.09 8.49 -2.03
N ASP A 106 23.92 8.19 -1.05
CA ASP A 106 25.29 7.73 -1.30
C ASP A 106 25.30 6.22 -1.53
N HIS A 107 25.36 5.80 -2.77
CA HIS A 107 25.36 4.38 -3.14
C HIS A 107 26.55 3.59 -2.56
N ASN A 108 27.67 4.25 -2.23
CA ASN A 108 28.80 3.57 -1.58
C ASN A 108 28.44 3.05 -0.18
N LYS A 109 27.42 3.63 0.46
CA LYS A 109 26.89 3.19 1.76
C LYS A 109 25.86 2.06 1.64
N ILE A 110 25.47 1.67 0.38
CA ILE A 110 24.47 0.64 0.10
C ILE A 110 25.10 -0.44 -0.79
N PRO A 111 26.08 -1.22 -0.33
CA PRO A 111 26.74 -2.23 -1.15
C PRO A 111 25.80 -3.31 -1.70
N ASN A 112 24.64 -3.56 -1.04
CA ASN A 112 23.63 -4.49 -1.50
C ASN A 112 22.67 -3.91 -2.55
N LEU A 113 22.82 -2.64 -2.95
CA LEU A 113 22.03 -2.04 -4.05
C LEU A 113 22.19 -2.82 -5.36
N LYS A 114 23.34 -3.43 -5.57
CA LYS A 114 23.63 -4.33 -6.72
C LYS A 114 22.70 -5.54 -6.81
N ASN A 115 22.02 -5.89 -5.71
CA ASN A 115 21.08 -7.02 -5.67
C ASN A 115 19.73 -6.68 -6.32
N ILE A 116 19.46 -5.40 -6.61
CA ILE A 116 18.24 -4.97 -7.28
C ILE A 116 18.23 -5.43 -8.75
N MET A 117 17.12 -6.02 -9.18
CA MET A 117 16.90 -6.47 -10.56
C MET A 117 17.08 -5.31 -11.55
N LYS A 118 17.70 -5.57 -12.69
CA LYS A 118 17.99 -4.55 -13.74
C LYS A 118 16.79 -3.69 -14.12
N ARG A 119 15.58 -4.29 -14.22
CA ARG A 119 14.35 -3.57 -14.58
C ARG A 119 13.93 -2.53 -13.56
N PHE A 120 14.40 -2.61 -12.31
CA PHE A 120 14.10 -1.67 -11.23
C PHE A 120 15.24 -0.69 -10.92
N GLN A 121 16.38 -0.78 -11.61
CA GLN A 121 17.54 0.09 -11.36
C GLN A 121 17.41 1.48 -11.98
N ASN A 122 16.46 1.67 -12.90
CA ASN A 122 16.27 2.97 -13.57
C ASN A 122 14.78 3.28 -13.75
N PRO A 123 14.00 3.38 -12.66
CA PRO A 123 12.58 3.69 -12.74
C PRO A 123 12.36 5.12 -13.22
N SER A 124 11.27 5.37 -13.95
CA SER A 124 10.97 6.69 -14.52
C SER A 124 10.78 7.79 -13.47
N HIS A 125 10.39 7.41 -12.25
CA HIS A 125 10.17 8.34 -11.15
C HIS A 125 11.45 8.69 -10.37
N ASP A 126 12.53 7.91 -10.52
CA ASP A 126 13.84 8.17 -9.90
C ASP A 126 14.97 7.55 -10.74
N PRO A 127 15.34 8.17 -11.88
CA PRO A 127 16.38 7.66 -12.74
C PRO A 127 17.72 7.49 -12.01
N GLY A 128 18.29 6.29 -12.10
CA GLY A 128 19.56 5.95 -11.45
C GLY A 128 19.46 5.74 -9.93
N LEU A 129 18.25 5.64 -9.37
CA LEU A 129 18.03 5.43 -7.92
C LEU A 129 18.72 6.49 -7.05
N LYS A 130 18.59 7.74 -7.49
CA LYS A 130 19.27 8.87 -6.86
C LYS A 130 18.75 9.19 -5.46
N TYR A 131 17.44 8.97 -5.23
CA TYR A 131 16.75 9.31 -3.98
C TYR A 131 16.12 8.12 -3.29
N SER A 132 16.10 6.94 -3.92
CA SER A 132 15.31 5.82 -3.45
C SER A 132 15.96 4.47 -3.70
N VAL A 133 15.57 3.49 -2.92
CA VAL A 133 15.92 2.09 -3.12
C VAL A 133 14.64 1.28 -3.26
N PRO A 134 14.41 0.58 -4.38
CA PRO A 134 13.25 -0.29 -4.56
C PRO A 134 13.14 -1.30 -3.42
N TYR A 135 11.95 -1.36 -2.78
CA TYR A 135 11.71 -2.21 -1.63
C TYR A 135 10.75 -3.35 -1.95
N THR A 136 9.59 -3.01 -2.46
CA THR A 136 8.57 -3.98 -2.88
C THR A 136 7.78 -3.45 -4.06
N TRP A 137 7.13 -4.34 -4.81
CA TRP A 137 6.31 -3.96 -5.95
C TRP A 137 5.13 -4.91 -6.10
N GLY A 138 4.14 -4.47 -6.82
CA GLY A 138 2.98 -5.27 -7.11
C GLY A 138 2.07 -4.64 -8.16
N THR A 139 0.89 -5.22 -8.28
CA THR A 139 -0.18 -4.75 -9.15
C THR A 139 -1.44 -4.51 -8.33
N THR A 140 -2.30 -3.62 -8.81
CA THR A 140 -3.64 -3.43 -8.25
C THR A 140 -4.65 -4.04 -9.21
N GLY A 141 -5.42 -5.00 -8.74
CA GLY A 141 -6.33 -5.74 -9.60
C GLY A 141 -7.59 -6.19 -8.88
N ILE A 142 -8.14 -7.31 -9.31
CA ILE A 142 -9.42 -7.83 -8.87
C ILE A 142 -9.18 -8.93 -7.84
N GLY A 143 -9.48 -8.67 -6.55
CA GLY A 143 -9.61 -9.70 -5.52
C GLY A 143 -11.04 -10.21 -5.46
N TYR A 144 -11.25 -11.52 -5.33
CA TYR A 144 -12.59 -12.09 -5.36
C TYR A 144 -12.68 -13.42 -4.63
N ASN A 145 -13.90 -13.75 -4.16
CA ASN A 145 -14.19 -15.05 -3.56
C ASN A 145 -14.69 -16.00 -4.64
N THR A 146 -13.90 -17.02 -4.95
CA THR A 146 -14.19 -18.00 -6.03
C THR A 146 -15.45 -18.82 -5.79
N ALA A 147 -15.70 -19.25 -4.54
CA ALA A 147 -16.86 -20.04 -4.18
C ALA A 147 -18.16 -19.23 -4.30
N ILE A 148 -18.10 -17.94 -4.01
CA ILE A 148 -19.25 -17.04 -4.14
C ILE A 148 -19.50 -16.71 -5.60
N LEU A 149 -18.47 -16.34 -6.37
CA LEU A 149 -18.63 -16.04 -7.80
C LEU A 149 -19.22 -17.23 -8.57
N GLN A 150 -18.79 -18.45 -8.25
CA GLN A 150 -19.36 -19.65 -8.87
C GLN A 150 -20.85 -19.87 -8.56
N ARG A 151 -21.33 -19.43 -7.40
CA ARG A 151 -22.76 -19.50 -7.04
C ARG A 151 -23.59 -18.43 -7.74
N VAL A 152 -23.06 -17.22 -7.83
CA VAL A 152 -23.72 -16.07 -8.46
C VAL A 152 -23.68 -16.20 -9.98
N HIS A 153 -22.56 -16.66 -10.53
CA HIS A 153 -22.32 -16.90 -11.95
C HIS A 153 -21.97 -18.37 -12.19
N PRO A 154 -22.97 -19.26 -12.31
CA PRO A 154 -22.72 -20.68 -12.56
C PRO A 154 -22.03 -20.89 -13.92
N PRO A 155 -21.33 -22.04 -14.11
CA PRO A 155 -20.48 -22.34 -15.28
C PRO A 155 -21.07 -22.17 -16.68
N THR A 156 -22.36 -21.94 -16.80
CA THR A 156 -23.06 -21.74 -18.08
C THR A 156 -23.02 -20.29 -18.61
N SER A 157 -22.58 -19.31 -17.82
CA SER A 157 -22.44 -17.91 -18.25
C SER A 157 -21.12 -17.71 -18.99
N ASN A 158 -21.16 -17.07 -20.17
CA ASN A 158 -19.98 -16.80 -21.00
C ASN A 158 -19.12 -15.60 -20.52
N GLU A 159 -19.47 -14.99 -19.39
CA GLU A 159 -18.88 -13.74 -18.90
C GLU A 159 -17.52 -13.92 -18.23
N PHE A 160 -17.11 -15.17 -17.94
CA PHE A 160 -15.84 -15.47 -17.33
C PHE A 160 -14.92 -16.23 -18.29
N VAL A 161 -13.74 -15.68 -18.55
CA VAL A 161 -12.73 -16.34 -19.38
C VAL A 161 -11.97 -17.35 -18.53
N PHE A 162 -11.81 -18.57 -19.01
CA PHE A 162 -10.95 -19.56 -18.39
C PHE A 162 -9.49 -19.10 -18.48
N SER A 163 -8.83 -18.94 -17.35
CA SER A 163 -7.38 -18.94 -17.34
C SER A 163 -6.88 -20.39 -17.48
N PRO A 164 -5.94 -20.67 -18.42
CA PRO A 164 -5.43 -22.03 -18.60
C PRO A 164 -4.76 -22.63 -17.37
N SER A 165 -4.42 -21.80 -16.38
CA SER A 165 -3.75 -22.19 -15.12
C SER A 165 -4.71 -22.28 -13.93
N ALA A 166 -6.00 -21.92 -14.08
CA ALA A 166 -6.94 -21.91 -12.97
C ALA A 166 -8.07 -22.90 -13.20
N LEU A 167 -8.29 -23.76 -12.24
CA LEU A 167 -9.45 -24.68 -12.15
C LEU A 167 -10.80 -23.93 -12.00
N TYR A 168 -10.75 -22.58 -11.89
CA TYR A 168 -11.87 -21.72 -11.56
C TYR A 168 -12.03 -20.60 -12.59
N LYS A 169 -13.27 -20.17 -12.84
CA LYS A 169 -13.58 -18.99 -13.64
C LYS A 169 -13.06 -17.75 -12.95
N THR A 170 -12.29 -16.94 -13.66
CA THR A 170 -11.74 -15.66 -13.20
C THR A 170 -12.49 -14.50 -13.81
N PRO A 171 -12.75 -13.40 -13.07
CA PRO A 171 -13.17 -12.14 -13.69
C PRO A 171 -12.17 -11.73 -14.77
N ALA A 172 -12.67 -11.53 -15.99
CA ALA A 172 -11.79 -11.25 -17.13
C ALA A 172 -11.29 -9.82 -17.12
N ASP A 173 -12.15 -8.87 -16.74
CA ASP A 173 -11.84 -7.45 -16.82
C ASP A 173 -12.64 -6.63 -15.78
N TRP A 174 -12.43 -5.33 -15.79
CA TRP A 174 -12.98 -4.36 -14.85
C TRP A 174 -14.51 -4.25 -14.85
N ASP A 175 -15.20 -4.68 -15.91
CA ASP A 175 -16.66 -4.64 -15.99
C ASP A 175 -17.38 -5.41 -14.87
N VAL A 176 -16.69 -6.37 -14.24
CA VAL A 176 -17.24 -7.13 -13.10
C VAL A 176 -17.64 -6.23 -11.92
N PHE A 177 -17.02 -5.05 -11.77
CA PHE A 177 -17.37 -4.09 -10.72
C PHE A 177 -18.72 -3.38 -10.95
N TRP A 178 -19.32 -3.50 -12.14
CA TRP A 178 -20.65 -3.00 -12.50
C TRP A 178 -21.71 -4.10 -12.52
N ASP A 179 -21.39 -5.28 -12.01
CA ASP A 179 -22.34 -6.39 -11.91
C ASP A 179 -23.29 -6.18 -10.72
N GLU A 180 -24.58 -5.97 -11.02
CA GLU A 180 -25.61 -5.72 -10.02
C GLU A 180 -25.78 -6.88 -9.03
N SER A 181 -25.43 -8.10 -9.41
CA SER A 181 -25.49 -9.26 -8.52
C SER A 181 -24.51 -9.18 -7.35
N MET A 182 -23.52 -8.28 -7.43
CA MET A 182 -22.52 -7.99 -6.40
C MET A 182 -22.91 -6.81 -5.50
N ALA A 183 -24.12 -6.24 -5.65
CA ALA A 183 -24.53 -5.04 -4.94
C ALA A 183 -24.34 -5.14 -3.41
N GLY A 184 -23.69 -4.13 -2.82
CA GLY A 184 -23.36 -4.07 -1.40
C GLY A 184 -22.28 -5.06 -0.96
N ARG A 185 -21.53 -5.66 -1.90
CA ARG A 185 -20.47 -6.65 -1.65
C ARG A 185 -19.15 -6.30 -2.34
N ILE A 186 -19.03 -5.07 -2.82
CA ILE A 186 -17.84 -4.56 -3.51
C ILE A 186 -17.09 -3.60 -2.58
N THR A 187 -15.81 -3.81 -2.39
CA THR A 187 -14.91 -2.85 -1.74
C THR A 187 -13.97 -2.25 -2.78
N LEU A 188 -13.89 -0.93 -2.82
CA LEU A 188 -12.91 -0.19 -3.60
C LEU A 188 -11.85 0.41 -2.70
N LEU A 189 -10.64 0.61 -3.22
CA LEU A 189 -9.56 1.27 -2.48
C LEU A 189 -9.93 2.73 -2.17
N ASP A 190 -9.61 3.19 -0.95
CA ASP A 190 -9.66 4.61 -0.59
C ASP A 190 -8.42 5.34 -1.12
N ASP A 191 -8.20 5.23 -2.42
CA ASP A 191 -7.11 5.85 -3.18
C ASP A 191 -7.68 6.40 -4.48
N SER A 192 -7.57 7.72 -4.67
CA SER A 192 -8.14 8.42 -5.82
C SER A 192 -7.49 7.98 -7.14
N ARG A 193 -6.17 7.75 -7.15
CA ARG A 193 -5.42 7.42 -8.36
C ARG A 193 -5.67 5.97 -8.79
N GLU A 194 -5.80 5.05 -7.84
CA GLU A 194 -6.15 3.66 -8.13
C GLU A 194 -7.63 3.54 -8.55
N THR A 195 -8.53 4.15 -7.78
CA THR A 195 -9.98 3.96 -7.99
C THR A 195 -10.48 4.71 -9.23
N ILE A 196 -10.08 5.97 -9.48
CA ILE A 196 -10.41 6.63 -10.75
C ILE A 196 -9.63 5.99 -11.89
N GLY A 197 -8.39 5.54 -11.63
CA GLY A 197 -7.51 4.93 -12.61
C GLY A 197 -8.05 3.64 -13.21
N PHE A 198 -8.62 2.72 -12.40
CA PHE A 198 -9.20 1.49 -12.96
C PHE A 198 -10.46 1.78 -13.81
N ALA A 199 -11.25 2.79 -13.45
CA ALA A 199 -12.40 3.21 -14.26
C ALA A 199 -11.97 3.82 -15.60
N LEU A 200 -10.86 4.59 -15.62
CA LEU A 200 -10.22 5.05 -16.85
C LEU A 200 -9.74 3.85 -17.68
N LYS A 201 -9.07 2.89 -17.07
CA LYS A 201 -8.54 1.71 -17.74
C LYS A 201 -9.65 0.85 -18.36
N ARG A 202 -10.76 0.67 -17.64
CA ARG A 202 -11.98 0.04 -18.16
C ARG A 202 -12.44 0.64 -19.49
N ARG A 203 -12.29 1.96 -19.64
CA ARG A 203 -12.64 2.71 -20.86
C ARG A 203 -11.51 2.72 -21.90
N GLY A 204 -10.38 2.06 -21.64
CA GLY A 204 -9.22 2.03 -22.54
C GLY A 204 -8.31 3.25 -22.43
N PHE A 205 -8.47 4.08 -21.38
CA PHE A 205 -7.63 5.24 -21.14
C PHE A 205 -6.50 4.93 -20.15
N SER A 206 -5.49 5.80 -20.14
CA SER A 206 -4.35 5.67 -19.24
C SER A 206 -4.71 6.08 -17.81
N TYR A 207 -4.16 5.37 -16.80
CA TYR A 207 -4.12 5.80 -15.40
C TYR A 207 -3.53 7.21 -15.22
N ASN A 208 -2.71 7.64 -16.17
CA ASN A 208 -1.94 8.86 -16.10
C ASN A 208 -2.50 9.98 -17.02
N THR A 209 -3.77 9.88 -17.41
CA THR A 209 -4.39 10.96 -18.19
C THR A 209 -4.37 12.28 -17.43
N THR A 210 -4.08 13.36 -18.16
CA THR A 210 -4.18 14.74 -17.64
C THR A 210 -5.40 15.45 -18.19
N ASP A 211 -6.20 14.76 -19.00
CA ASP A 211 -7.44 15.29 -19.58
C ASP A 211 -8.57 15.23 -18.52
N GLU A 212 -8.96 16.41 -18.05
CA GLU A 212 -10.01 16.55 -17.04
C GLU A 212 -11.37 15.99 -17.50
N ALA A 213 -11.67 16.03 -18.80
CA ALA A 213 -12.92 15.48 -19.33
C ALA A 213 -12.95 13.94 -19.19
N LEU A 214 -11.82 13.27 -19.44
CA LEU A 214 -11.69 11.82 -19.25
C LEU A 214 -11.75 11.43 -17.78
N ILE A 215 -11.10 12.20 -16.89
CA ILE A 215 -11.15 11.98 -15.44
C ILE A 215 -12.60 12.10 -14.95
N ARG A 216 -13.31 13.13 -15.40
CA ARG A 216 -14.72 13.37 -15.07
C ARG A 216 -15.62 12.24 -15.57
N MET A 217 -15.40 11.76 -16.80
CA MET A 217 -16.15 10.64 -17.37
C MET A 217 -16.00 9.38 -16.51
N ALA A 218 -14.75 9.00 -16.16
CA ALA A 218 -14.48 7.87 -15.30
C ALA A 218 -15.11 8.02 -13.90
N THR A 219 -15.09 9.25 -13.35
CA THR A 219 -15.73 9.54 -12.06
C THR A 219 -17.26 9.41 -12.14
N ASN A 220 -17.87 9.79 -13.26
CA ASN A 220 -19.31 9.60 -13.46
C ASN A 220 -19.67 8.11 -13.54
N ASP A 221 -18.86 7.30 -14.24
CA ASP A 221 -19.02 5.83 -14.23
C ASP A 221 -18.95 5.28 -12.79
N LEU A 222 -18.05 5.78 -11.96
CA LEU A 222 -17.94 5.38 -10.55
C LEU A 222 -19.14 5.85 -9.71
N LYS A 223 -19.75 7.02 -10.02
CA LYS A 223 -21.00 7.45 -9.37
C LYS A 223 -22.17 6.53 -9.70
N GLU A 224 -22.24 6.03 -10.95
CA GLU A 224 -23.22 5.01 -11.36
C GLU A 224 -22.95 3.67 -10.66
N GLN A 225 -21.69 3.30 -10.46
CA GLN A 225 -21.26 2.07 -9.79
C GLN A 225 -21.44 2.14 -8.25
N LYS A 226 -21.42 3.33 -7.65
CA LYS A 226 -21.41 3.55 -6.20
C LYS A 226 -22.53 2.82 -5.44
N PRO A 227 -23.79 2.68 -5.93
CA PRO A 227 -24.83 1.90 -5.27
C PRO A 227 -24.46 0.42 -5.07
N LEU A 228 -23.52 -0.12 -5.86
CA LEU A 228 -23.04 -1.49 -5.76
C LEU A 228 -21.90 -1.61 -4.73
N THR A 229 -21.23 -0.50 -4.43
CA THR A 229 -20.07 -0.45 -3.52
C THR A 229 -20.52 -0.50 -2.06
N MET A 230 -19.95 -1.42 -1.29
CA MET A 230 -20.12 -1.50 0.15
C MET A 230 -19.38 -0.37 0.85
N CYS A 231 -18.11 -0.16 0.51
CA CYS A 231 -17.29 0.91 1.07
C CYS A 231 -16.03 1.19 0.24
N TYR A 232 -15.37 2.30 0.55
CA TYR A 232 -14.02 2.63 0.13
C TYR A 232 -13.08 2.39 1.33
N SER A 233 -12.15 1.43 1.21
CA SER A 233 -11.21 1.10 2.27
C SER A 233 -9.97 0.42 1.70
N SER A 234 -8.78 0.88 2.12
CA SER A 234 -7.50 0.26 1.76
C SER A 234 -6.97 -0.65 2.88
N ASP A 235 -7.34 -0.41 4.13
CA ASP A 235 -6.84 -1.10 5.32
C ASP A 235 -7.72 -2.27 5.80
N GLN A 236 -9.01 -2.27 5.45
CA GLN A 236 -9.97 -3.31 5.89
C GLN A 236 -10.22 -4.41 4.84
N VAL A 237 -9.72 -4.25 3.62
CA VAL A 237 -10.04 -5.12 2.50
C VAL A 237 -9.67 -6.58 2.76
N ILE A 238 -8.54 -6.84 3.42
CA ILE A 238 -8.12 -8.21 3.80
C ILE A 238 -9.18 -8.85 4.71
N THR A 239 -9.53 -8.18 5.81
CA THR A 239 -10.52 -8.68 6.77
C THR A 239 -11.88 -8.91 6.13
N GLN A 240 -12.33 -7.99 5.26
CA GLN A 240 -13.62 -8.09 4.57
C GLN A 240 -13.66 -9.24 3.55
N LEU A 241 -12.57 -9.49 2.83
CA LEU A 241 -12.46 -10.65 1.94
C LEU A 241 -12.45 -11.96 2.73
N VAL A 242 -11.71 -12.03 3.83
CA VAL A 242 -11.60 -13.22 4.68
C VAL A 242 -12.93 -13.56 5.32
N SER A 243 -13.65 -12.58 5.87
CA SER A 243 -14.97 -12.77 6.49
C SER A 243 -16.08 -13.10 5.49
N GLY A 244 -15.90 -12.78 4.19
CA GLY A 244 -16.92 -12.92 3.17
C GLY A 244 -17.97 -11.76 3.16
N ASP A 245 -17.70 -10.67 3.88
CA ASP A 245 -18.49 -9.45 3.77
C ASP A 245 -18.30 -8.77 2.42
N CYS A 246 -17.07 -8.81 1.91
CA CYS A 246 -16.70 -8.40 0.56
C CYS A 246 -16.54 -9.64 -0.34
N TRP A 247 -17.15 -9.60 -1.51
CA TRP A 247 -17.08 -10.67 -2.52
C TRP A 247 -16.13 -10.33 -3.66
N LEU A 248 -16.01 -9.04 -3.94
CA LEU A 248 -15.22 -8.47 -5.01
C LEU A 248 -14.53 -7.20 -4.52
N ALA A 249 -13.23 -7.10 -4.72
CA ALA A 249 -12.45 -5.94 -4.29
C ALA A 249 -11.49 -5.44 -5.36
N LEU A 250 -11.40 -4.11 -5.48
CA LEU A 250 -10.19 -3.48 -6.00
C LEU A 250 -9.14 -3.56 -4.90
N VAL A 251 -8.04 -4.27 -5.15
CA VAL A 251 -7.09 -4.63 -4.07
C VAL A 251 -5.66 -4.76 -4.58
N TYR A 252 -4.71 -4.49 -3.72
CA TYR A 252 -3.30 -4.75 -3.98
C TYR A 252 -3.01 -6.25 -4.00
N SER A 253 -2.13 -6.68 -4.91
CA SER A 253 -1.83 -8.10 -5.11
C SER A 253 -1.41 -8.81 -3.81
N GLY A 254 -0.55 -8.20 -2.99
CA GLY A 254 -0.10 -8.79 -1.73
C GLY A 254 -1.22 -8.98 -0.71
N ASP A 255 -2.14 -8.01 -0.60
CA ASP A 255 -3.28 -8.08 0.32
C ASP A 255 -4.23 -9.23 -0.06
N ALA A 256 -4.49 -9.40 -1.36
CA ALA A 256 -5.29 -10.54 -1.84
C ALA A 256 -4.62 -11.89 -1.49
N TYR A 257 -3.28 -11.96 -1.59
CA TYR A 257 -2.53 -13.16 -1.20
C TYR A 257 -2.48 -13.37 0.31
N GLN A 258 -2.47 -12.31 1.11
CA GLN A 258 -2.61 -12.41 2.56
C GLN A 258 -4.01 -12.92 2.94
N ALA A 259 -5.07 -12.35 2.33
CA ALA A 259 -6.44 -12.82 2.51
C ALA A 259 -6.59 -14.31 2.13
N ARG A 260 -6.00 -14.73 1.02
CA ARG A 260 -6.00 -16.12 0.56
C ARG A 260 -5.36 -17.10 1.54
N ARG A 261 -4.38 -16.67 2.31
CA ARG A 261 -3.74 -17.51 3.34
C ARG A 261 -4.72 -17.89 4.45
N GLU A 262 -5.67 -17.00 4.77
CA GLU A 262 -6.69 -17.22 5.81
C GLU A 262 -7.97 -17.85 5.24
N ASN A 263 -8.32 -17.46 4.00
CA ASN A 263 -9.47 -18.01 3.28
C ASN A 263 -9.04 -18.49 1.88
N PRO A 264 -8.84 -19.80 1.67
CA PRO A 264 -8.35 -20.37 0.40
C PRO A 264 -9.26 -20.08 -0.82
N ASP A 265 -10.53 -19.71 -0.61
CA ASP A 265 -11.45 -19.33 -1.69
C ASP A 265 -11.16 -17.95 -2.26
N ILE A 266 -10.26 -17.16 -1.64
CA ILE A 266 -9.86 -15.87 -2.18
C ILE A 266 -8.84 -16.07 -3.30
N ALA A 267 -9.10 -15.39 -4.41
CA ALA A 267 -8.23 -15.33 -5.56
C ALA A 267 -8.00 -13.89 -6.02
N TYR A 268 -6.99 -13.71 -6.86
CA TYR A 268 -6.64 -12.42 -7.45
C TYR A 268 -6.47 -12.58 -8.96
N ALA A 269 -6.94 -11.59 -9.73
CA ALA A 269 -6.79 -11.53 -11.17
C ALA A 269 -6.21 -10.18 -11.62
N ILE A 270 -5.29 -10.24 -12.59
CA ILE A 270 -4.86 -9.06 -13.36
C ILE A 270 -5.81 -8.95 -14.55
N PRO A 271 -6.56 -7.84 -14.69
CA PRO A 271 -7.51 -7.65 -15.80
C PRO A 271 -6.86 -7.72 -17.17
N VAL A 272 -7.63 -8.17 -18.17
CA VAL A 272 -7.14 -8.31 -19.55
C VAL A 272 -6.77 -6.95 -20.15
N SER A 273 -7.50 -5.89 -19.82
CA SER A 273 -7.16 -4.50 -20.24
C SER A 273 -5.93 -3.95 -19.54
N GLY A 274 -5.38 -4.66 -18.53
CA GLY A 274 -4.26 -4.23 -17.72
C GLY A 274 -4.70 -3.48 -16.45
N CYS A 275 -3.71 -3.17 -15.61
CA CYS A 275 -3.92 -2.54 -14.31
C CYS A 275 -2.76 -1.59 -13.95
N SER A 276 -2.77 -1.04 -12.75
CA SER A 276 -1.63 -0.31 -12.24
C SER A 276 -0.51 -1.26 -11.78
N ILE A 277 0.73 -0.81 -11.97
CA ILE A 277 1.92 -1.36 -11.32
C ILE A 277 2.42 -0.28 -10.38
N TRP A 278 2.68 -0.64 -9.15
CA TRP A 278 3.29 0.25 -8.18
C TRP A 278 4.59 -0.34 -7.67
N MET A 279 5.45 0.55 -7.20
CA MET A 279 6.71 0.20 -6.56
C MET A 279 6.91 1.16 -5.40
N ASP A 280 7.07 0.59 -4.22
CA ASP A 280 7.39 1.34 -3.02
C ASP A 280 8.89 1.27 -2.77
N SER A 281 9.45 2.37 -2.31
CA SER A 281 10.89 2.53 -2.21
C SER A 281 11.30 3.12 -0.86
N LEU A 282 12.39 2.63 -0.32
CA LEU A 282 13.03 3.18 0.87
C LEU A 282 13.71 4.50 0.51
N CYS A 283 13.36 5.58 1.20
CA CYS A 283 13.90 6.91 1.01
C CYS A 283 14.37 7.49 2.34
N ILE A 284 15.39 8.35 2.31
CA ILE A 284 15.89 9.05 3.49
C ILE A 284 15.38 10.50 3.43
N PRO A 285 14.54 10.95 4.39
CA PRO A 285 14.13 12.34 4.47
C PRO A 285 15.33 13.29 4.64
N LYS A 286 15.20 14.50 4.13
CA LYS A 286 16.26 15.51 4.29
C LYS A 286 16.50 15.90 5.73
N SER A 287 15.46 15.77 6.56
CA SER A 287 15.47 16.03 8.00
C SER A 287 15.88 14.83 8.86
N ALA A 288 16.28 13.70 8.24
CA ALA A 288 16.60 12.48 8.99
C ALA A 288 17.63 12.73 10.09
N PRO A 289 17.31 12.46 11.36
CA PRO A 289 18.24 12.70 12.46
C PRO A 289 19.41 11.70 12.50
N HIS A 290 19.24 10.49 11.98
CA HIS A 290 20.22 9.41 12.00
C HIS A 290 20.47 8.81 10.62
N PRO A 291 20.94 9.55 9.59
CA PRO A 291 21.06 9.06 8.22
C PRO A 291 21.98 7.85 8.09
N GLU A 292 23.01 7.71 8.92
CA GLU A 292 23.88 6.53 8.90
C GLU A 292 23.12 5.25 9.30
N ARG A 293 22.21 5.35 10.27
CA ARG A 293 21.33 4.23 10.65
C ARG A 293 20.34 3.89 9.56
N ALA A 294 19.87 4.89 8.81
CA ALA A 294 19.03 4.66 7.64
C ALA A 294 19.78 3.84 6.56
N TYR A 295 21.03 4.18 6.27
CA TYR A 295 21.85 3.39 5.34
C TYR A 295 22.08 1.95 5.81
N GLU A 296 22.35 1.76 7.10
CA GLU A 296 22.49 0.40 7.69
C GLU A 296 21.20 -0.42 7.51
N TRP A 297 20.03 0.20 7.81
CA TRP A 297 18.74 -0.47 7.62
C TRP A 297 18.49 -0.80 6.15
N ILE A 298 18.66 0.15 5.25
CA ILE A 298 18.46 -0.07 3.82
C ILE A 298 19.34 -1.22 3.33
N ASN A 299 20.62 -1.21 3.69
CA ASN A 299 21.53 -2.28 3.28
C ASN A 299 21.15 -3.64 3.87
N PHE A 300 20.67 -3.69 5.12
CA PHE A 300 20.17 -4.89 5.78
C PHE A 300 18.92 -5.46 5.08
N ILE A 301 17.94 -4.61 4.74
CA ILE A 301 16.72 -5.02 4.02
C ILE A 301 17.07 -5.63 2.65
N LEU A 302 18.14 -5.17 2.02
CA LEU A 302 18.61 -5.68 0.72
C LEU A 302 19.43 -6.98 0.83
N GLU A 303 19.67 -7.52 2.01
CA GLU A 303 20.25 -8.87 2.13
C GLU A 303 19.29 -9.90 1.53
N PRO A 304 19.78 -10.89 0.77
CA PRO A 304 18.90 -11.85 0.08
C PRO A 304 17.94 -12.59 1.03
N GLU A 305 18.44 -13.04 2.18
CA GLU A 305 17.69 -13.79 3.18
C GLU A 305 16.62 -12.92 3.84
N VAL A 306 16.93 -11.66 4.14
CA VAL A 306 16.00 -10.70 4.73
C VAL A 306 14.91 -10.34 3.73
N GLY A 307 15.28 -9.98 2.50
CA GLY A 307 14.32 -9.67 1.44
C GLY A 307 13.41 -10.85 1.11
N ALA A 308 13.95 -12.07 1.10
CA ALA A 308 13.15 -13.28 0.88
C ALA A 308 12.19 -13.56 2.05
N ALA A 309 12.63 -13.40 3.31
CA ALA A 309 11.78 -13.58 4.47
C ALA A 309 10.59 -12.61 4.44
N ILE A 310 10.86 -11.34 4.14
CA ILE A 310 9.83 -10.31 3.98
C ILE A 310 8.83 -10.69 2.87
N ALA A 311 9.30 -10.98 1.66
CA ALA A 311 8.43 -11.33 0.54
C ALA A 311 7.62 -12.62 0.79
N ASN A 312 8.21 -13.64 1.42
CA ASN A 312 7.52 -14.86 1.79
C ASN A 312 6.43 -14.65 2.85
N PHE A 313 6.57 -13.65 3.71
CA PHE A 313 5.61 -13.32 4.76
C PHE A 313 4.52 -12.39 4.24
N THR A 314 4.93 -11.24 3.67
CA THR A 314 4.02 -10.18 3.22
C THR A 314 3.28 -10.52 1.94
N ARG A 315 3.79 -11.50 1.16
CA ARG A 315 3.23 -11.88 -0.15
C ARG A 315 3.35 -10.80 -1.22
N TYR A 316 4.12 -9.75 -0.98
CA TYR A 316 4.48 -8.77 -2.01
C TYR A 316 5.71 -9.21 -2.78
N ALA A 317 5.78 -8.84 -4.05
CA ALA A 317 6.91 -9.19 -4.90
C ALA A 317 8.16 -8.39 -4.52
N THR A 318 9.31 -9.07 -4.47
CA THR A 318 10.59 -8.44 -4.18
C THR A 318 11.29 -7.96 -5.46
N PRO A 319 11.90 -6.77 -5.45
CA PRO A 319 12.80 -6.35 -6.54
C PRO A 319 14.22 -6.90 -6.40
N ASN A 320 14.54 -7.67 -5.36
CA ASN A 320 15.87 -8.22 -5.09
C ASN A 320 16.10 -9.50 -5.87
N ALA A 321 17.04 -9.46 -6.86
CA ALA A 321 17.34 -10.61 -7.70
C ALA A 321 17.92 -11.80 -6.93
N LEU A 322 18.74 -11.53 -5.91
CA LEU A 322 19.37 -12.60 -5.12
C LEU A 322 18.43 -13.21 -4.08
N ALA A 323 17.34 -12.53 -3.73
CA ALA A 323 16.29 -13.08 -2.89
C ALA A 323 15.39 -14.08 -3.64
N MET A 324 15.27 -13.96 -4.98
CA MET A 324 14.36 -14.79 -5.79
C MET A 324 14.53 -16.30 -5.60
N PRO A 325 15.75 -16.87 -5.57
CA PRO A 325 15.93 -18.29 -5.32
C PRO A 325 15.45 -18.75 -3.93
N LEU A 326 15.35 -17.84 -2.96
CA LEU A 326 14.94 -18.07 -1.57
C LEU A 326 13.44 -17.87 -1.35
N ILE A 327 12.73 -17.32 -2.36
CA ILE A 327 11.27 -17.23 -2.35
C ILE A 327 10.67 -18.64 -2.45
N LYS A 328 9.63 -18.90 -1.66
CA LYS A 328 8.89 -20.17 -1.73
C LYS A 328 8.44 -20.44 -3.15
N GLU A 329 8.58 -21.69 -3.59
CA GLU A 329 8.37 -22.09 -4.97
C GLU A 329 6.96 -21.75 -5.48
N GLU A 330 5.95 -21.98 -4.64
CA GLU A 330 4.55 -21.63 -4.97
C GLU A 330 4.34 -20.13 -5.24
N LEU A 331 5.10 -19.24 -4.58
CA LEU A 331 5.03 -17.81 -4.80
C LEU A 331 5.88 -17.37 -6.00
N ARG A 332 7.10 -17.89 -6.08
CA ARG A 332 8.03 -17.54 -7.17
C ARG A 332 7.49 -17.92 -8.55
N ASN A 333 6.77 -19.04 -8.64
CA ASN A 333 6.19 -19.55 -9.89
C ASN A 333 4.79 -19.02 -10.16
N ASP A 334 4.20 -18.26 -9.23
CA ASP A 334 2.87 -17.66 -9.41
C ASP A 334 2.93 -16.53 -10.45
N ARG A 335 2.20 -16.73 -11.55
CA ARG A 335 2.18 -15.80 -12.71
C ARG A 335 1.35 -14.54 -12.46
N VAL A 336 0.65 -14.48 -11.36
CA VAL A 336 -0.12 -13.30 -10.96
C VAL A 336 0.72 -12.43 -10.03
N LEU A 337 1.48 -13.04 -9.12
CA LEU A 337 2.41 -12.32 -8.25
C LEU A 337 3.68 -11.86 -9.01
N TYR A 338 4.19 -12.71 -9.92
CA TYR A 338 5.32 -12.42 -10.80
C TYR A 338 4.88 -12.55 -12.27
N PRO A 339 4.09 -11.58 -12.79
CA PRO A 339 3.56 -11.64 -14.14
C PRO A 339 4.68 -11.59 -15.19
N ASN A 340 4.43 -12.24 -16.33
CA ASN A 340 5.35 -12.17 -17.45
C ASN A 340 5.28 -10.81 -18.18
N GLU A 341 6.26 -10.56 -19.06
CA GLU A 341 6.37 -9.28 -19.77
C GLU A 341 5.14 -8.96 -20.63
N ASN A 342 4.43 -9.96 -21.19
CA ASN A 342 3.22 -9.72 -21.99
C ASN A 342 2.06 -9.19 -21.14
N VAL A 343 1.98 -9.62 -19.88
CA VAL A 343 0.99 -9.10 -18.91
C VAL A 343 1.40 -7.69 -18.47
N LEU A 344 2.68 -7.52 -18.09
CA LEU A 344 3.20 -6.24 -17.64
C LEU A 344 3.14 -5.14 -18.72
N ALA A 345 3.26 -5.49 -19.99
CA ALA A 345 3.15 -4.55 -21.11
C ALA A 345 1.76 -3.88 -21.23
N ARG A 346 0.73 -4.45 -20.63
CA ARG A 346 -0.64 -3.87 -20.58
C ARG A 346 -0.87 -3.04 -19.33
N CYS A 347 -0.02 -3.18 -18.33
CA CYS A 347 -0.10 -2.49 -17.06
C CYS A 347 0.68 -1.17 -17.11
N GLU A 348 0.32 -0.23 -16.27
CA GLU A 348 0.92 1.10 -16.23
C GLU A 348 1.43 1.43 -14.83
N GLN A 349 2.61 2.01 -14.72
CA GLN A 349 3.02 2.64 -13.48
C GLN A 349 2.22 3.92 -13.26
N ILE A 350 1.66 4.09 -12.06
CA ILE A 350 1.04 5.36 -11.68
C ILE A 350 2.14 6.41 -11.61
N GLY A 351 2.03 7.41 -12.49
CA GLY A 351 2.97 8.51 -12.64
C GLY A 351 2.46 9.81 -12.06
N ASP A 352 3.36 10.79 -12.06
CA ASP A 352 3.01 12.18 -11.75
C ASP A 352 2.20 12.79 -12.91
N VAL A 353 1.02 13.27 -12.61
CA VAL A 353 0.11 13.93 -13.56
C VAL A 353 0.17 15.46 -13.48
N GLY A 354 1.17 16.00 -12.75
CA GLY A 354 1.33 17.44 -12.57
C GLY A 354 0.09 18.09 -11.98
N ASN A 355 -0.34 19.22 -12.54
CA ASN A 355 -1.51 19.96 -12.05
C ASN A 355 -2.84 19.19 -12.18
N ALA A 356 -2.90 18.14 -12.99
CA ALA A 356 -4.12 17.34 -13.09
C ALA A 356 -4.45 16.60 -11.78
N VAL A 357 -3.50 16.46 -10.84
CA VAL A 357 -3.76 15.90 -9.50
C VAL A 357 -4.93 16.63 -8.82
N PHE A 358 -5.04 17.95 -8.94
CA PHE A 358 -6.16 18.71 -8.37
C PHE A 358 -7.54 18.32 -8.97
N ALA A 359 -7.56 17.87 -10.22
CA ALA A 359 -8.79 17.34 -10.83
C ALA A 359 -9.16 15.98 -10.25
N TYR A 360 -8.19 15.08 -10.07
CA TYR A 360 -8.40 13.79 -9.38
C TYR A 360 -8.93 14.01 -7.97
N ASP A 361 -8.31 14.86 -7.16
CA ASP A 361 -8.68 15.12 -5.77
C ASP A 361 -10.09 15.73 -5.65
N ARG A 362 -10.40 16.70 -6.52
CA ARG A 362 -11.74 17.29 -6.55
C ARG A 362 -12.80 16.27 -6.91
N MET A 363 -12.57 15.49 -7.97
CA MET A 363 -13.53 14.48 -8.44
C MET A 363 -13.67 13.31 -7.48
N TRP A 364 -12.59 12.97 -6.79
CA TRP A 364 -12.62 11.98 -5.70
C TRP A 364 -13.50 12.44 -4.54
N THR A 365 -13.36 13.70 -4.15
CA THR A 365 -14.21 14.32 -3.12
C THR A 365 -15.68 14.34 -3.56
N GLU A 366 -15.96 14.74 -4.81
CA GLU A 366 -17.31 14.71 -5.39
C GLU A 366 -17.91 13.27 -5.35
N LEU A 367 -17.12 12.26 -5.73
CA LEU A 367 -17.54 10.86 -5.70
C LEU A 367 -17.89 10.39 -4.29
N LYS A 368 -17.07 10.74 -3.30
CA LYS A 368 -17.30 10.32 -1.90
C LYS A 368 -18.50 11.03 -1.29
N CYS A 369 -18.83 12.24 -1.71
CA CYS A 369 -19.96 13.03 -1.22
C CYS A 369 -21.29 12.81 -1.98
N SER A 370 -21.29 12.11 -3.14
CA SER A 370 -22.48 11.85 -3.96
C SER A 370 -23.43 10.82 -3.38
#